data_f49c86dec9be145b9086182dc863bbfd
#
_entry.id   f49c86dec9be145b9086182dc863bbfd
#
_cell.length_a   1.000
_cell.length_b   1.000
_cell.length_c   1.000
_cell.angle_alpha   90.00
_cell.angle_beta   90.00
_cell.angle_gamma   90.00
#
_symmetry.space_group_name_H-M   'P 1'
#
loop_
_entity.id
_entity.type
_entity.pdbx_description
1 polymer ?
#
loop_
_entity_poly.entity_id
_entity_poly.type
_entity_poly.pdbx_seq_one_letter_code
_entity_poly.pdbx_strand_id
1 'polypeptide(L)'
;MDSRSEAEKYPVSRSCPVCGGREAKLLQLMEFAGETGCVLPNCYRIVTCRNCGFVYDDVDVEAGIFEQYYRNCAKYAAFGVGGAGELTAADRLRYRALVEFVSSVLTAEMTIADVGCGKGGLLRFLYENGFKRVVGIEPSPGCVEIIRNHLKLEAVCSDISSLQSGRQFDLVIASNVLEHIFNLRDAVGRLSGLVAAGGLIALEVPDASRYVQFPHAPYYYFDMEHINHFDLNSMRSLWLSAGFEIVAEEEATGFPVEGMEIPMCRLLVRKRISEAESGQSALLPVMTSERVRQYIEWSQGVEQALPGKPENRREFFLWGCGAYAKWFLRNKISAESPAGIVEVNAGKVGALVDGCPVISPEMLLNRNSGDGAVMISSVLYERQIHRQLKELGWRGAVLSACRAQGKPEA
;
A
#
# COMPACT_ATOMS: atom_id res chain seq x y z
N MET A 1 1.86 23.48 34.34
CA MET A 1 2.33 24.45 33.33
C MET A 1 3.21 23.66 32.37
N ASP A 2 2.67 23.39 31.23
CA ASP A 2 3.10 22.28 30.39
C ASP A 2 4.02 22.78 29.26
N SER A 3 5.31 22.49 29.38
CA SER A 3 6.35 22.90 28.44
C SER A 3 6.50 21.96 27.22
N ARG A 4 5.41 21.36 26.77
CA ARG A 4 5.38 20.43 25.62
C ARG A 4 5.05 21.07 24.27
N SER A 5 5.13 22.37 24.08
CA SER A 5 4.53 23.05 22.91
C SER A 5 5.48 23.67 21.89
N GLU A 6 6.79 23.47 21.98
CA GLU A 6 7.69 23.75 20.86
C GLU A 6 8.24 22.42 20.30
N ALA A 7 7.42 21.76 19.48
CA ALA A 7 7.85 20.59 18.73
C ALA A 7 9.05 20.97 17.86
N GLU A 8 10.22 20.43 18.22
CA GLU A 8 11.51 20.64 17.57
C GLU A 8 11.39 20.63 16.04
N LYS A 9 11.97 21.65 15.42
CA LYS A 9 12.17 21.69 13.97
C LYS A 9 13.06 20.52 13.61
N TYR A 10 12.49 19.58 12.87
CA TYR A 10 13.19 18.38 12.48
C TYR A 10 13.66 18.51 11.04
N PRO A 11 14.98 18.51 10.74
CA PRO A 11 15.48 18.42 9.39
C PRO A 11 15.16 17.04 8.84
N VAL A 12 14.43 17.00 7.73
CA VAL A 12 14.06 15.74 7.08
C VAL A 12 15.15 15.25 6.13
N SER A 13 15.33 13.93 6.05
CA SER A 13 16.18 13.29 5.04
C SER A 13 15.50 13.37 3.66
N ARG A 14 14.18 13.15 3.61
CA ARG A 14 13.37 13.27 2.41
C ARG A 14 12.61 14.59 2.40
N SER A 15 12.83 15.47 1.40
CA SER A 15 12.02 16.68 1.21
C SER A 15 10.55 16.31 0.98
N CYS A 16 9.62 17.19 1.39
CA CYS A 16 8.20 16.97 1.14
C CYS A 16 7.93 16.66 -0.34
N PRO A 17 7.37 15.50 -0.69
CA PRO A 17 7.19 15.08 -2.07
C PRO A 17 6.16 15.91 -2.83
N VAL A 18 5.28 16.65 -2.12
CA VAL A 18 4.28 17.55 -2.74
C VAL A 18 4.86 18.94 -2.97
N CYS A 19 5.37 19.62 -1.93
CA CYS A 19 5.78 21.02 -2.04
C CYS A 19 7.30 21.26 -2.01
N GLY A 20 8.12 20.24 -1.75
CA GLY A 20 9.58 20.33 -1.63
C GLY A 20 10.09 20.98 -0.34
N GLY A 21 9.21 21.27 0.63
CA GLY A 21 9.59 21.78 1.93
C GLY A 21 10.54 20.83 2.67
N ARG A 22 11.49 21.41 3.43
CA ARG A 22 12.52 20.67 4.17
C ARG A 22 12.34 20.69 5.68
N GLU A 23 11.26 21.26 6.15
CA GLU A 23 10.89 21.29 7.57
C GLU A 23 9.61 20.48 7.78
N ALA A 24 9.65 19.58 8.75
CA ALA A 24 8.50 18.77 9.11
C ALA A 24 8.31 18.70 10.63
N LYS A 25 7.15 18.20 11.05
CA LYS A 25 6.84 17.84 12.43
C LYS A 25 6.71 16.33 12.50
N LEU A 26 7.39 15.69 13.44
CA LEU A 26 7.25 14.26 13.72
C LEU A 26 5.83 13.95 14.22
N LEU A 27 5.21 12.92 13.66
CA LEU A 27 3.94 12.37 14.12
C LEU A 27 4.15 11.03 14.84
N GLN A 28 4.93 10.10 14.24
CA GLN A 28 5.17 8.77 14.78
C GLN A 28 6.51 8.21 14.27
N LEU A 29 7.20 7.47 15.13
CA LEU A 29 8.33 6.61 14.74
C LEU A 29 7.79 5.22 14.47
N MET A 30 8.13 4.64 13.33
CA MET A 30 7.78 3.26 12.96
C MET A 30 9.04 2.40 12.94
N GLU A 31 8.98 1.25 13.63
CA GLU A 31 10.03 0.25 13.65
C GLU A 31 9.47 -1.12 13.33
N PHE A 32 10.18 -1.87 12.51
CA PHE A 32 9.78 -3.20 12.03
C PHE A 32 10.92 -4.19 12.24
N ALA A 33 10.59 -5.45 12.41
CA ALA A 33 11.57 -6.53 12.37
C ALA A 33 12.22 -6.62 10.99
N GLY A 34 13.55 -6.76 10.96
CA GLY A 34 14.32 -6.85 9.72
C GLY A 34 14.13 -8.19 9.02
N GLU A 35 13.86 -8.21 7.73
CA GLU A 35 13.76 -9.43 6.90
C GLU A 35 15.02 -9.57 6.04
N THR A 36 15.61 -10.77 6.05
CA THR A 36 16.82 -11.06 5.24
C THR A 36 16.50 -10.87 3.75
N GLY A 37 17.33 -10.04 3.09
CA GLY A 37 17.19 -9.73 1.67
C GLY A 37 16.17 -8.62 1.34
N CYS A 38 15.45 -8.08 2.33
CA CYS A 38 14.63 -6.89 2.13
C CYS A 38 15.52 -5.65 2.04
N VAL A 39 15.35 -4.84 0.99
CA VAL A 39 16.11 -3.61 0.79
C VAL A 39 15.41 -2.37 1.35
N LEU A 40 14.11 -2.48 1.68
CA LEU A 40 13.36 -1.36 2.29
C LEU A 40 13.83 -1.12 3.73
N PRO A 41 13.83 0.13 4.20
CA PRO A 41 14.19 0.46 5.57
C PRO A 41 13.19 -0.17 6.55
N ASN A 42 13.70 -0.69 7.67
CA ASN A 42 12.86 -1.23 8.74
C ASN A 42 12.56 -0.22 9.86
N CYS A 43 12.99 1.04 9.68
CA CYS A 43 12.72 2.14 10.58
C CYS A 43 12.53 3.42 9.76
N TYR A 44 11.48 4.18 10.05
CA TYR A 44 11.23 5.48 9.42
C TYR A 44 10.31 6.34 10.30
N ARG A 45 10.20 7.61 9.93
CA ARG A 45 9.42 8.60 10.67
C ARG A 45 8.23 9.05 9.84
N ILE A 46 7.04 8.93 10.38
CA ILE A 46 5.86 9.56 9.81
C ILE A 46 5.89 11.02 10.22
N VAL A 47 5.93 11.90 9.24
CA VAL A 47 6.04 13.33 9.44
C VAL A 47 4.97 14.12 8.70
N THR A 48 4.64 15.32 9.17
CA THR A 48 3.83 16.28 8.42
C THR A 48 4.68 17.47 7.99
N CYS A 49 4.59 17.82 6.73
CA CYS A 49 5.26 19.00 6.17
C CYS A 49 4.76 20.28 6.82
N ARG A 50 5.67 21.13 7.32
CA ARG A 50 5.28 22.43 7.93
C ARG A 50 4.75 23.42 6.90
N ASN A 51 5.13 23.29 5.63
CA ASN A 51 4.74 24.21 4.57
C ASN A 51 3.33 23.91 4.01
N CYS A 52 3.01 22.64 3.70
CA CYS A 52 1.74 22.29 3.06
C CYS A 52 0.86 21.33 3.86
N GLY A 53 1.34 20.79 4.99
CA GLY A 53 0.57 19.86 5.82
C GLY A 53 0.54 18.41 5.30
N PHE A 54 1.17 18.10 4.18
CA PHE A 54 1.21 16.75 3.64
C PHE A 54 1.90 15.78 4.59
N VAL A 55 1.32 14.59 4.76
CA VAL A 55 1.88 13.52 5.60
C VAL A 55 2.63 12.52 4.73
N TYR A 56 3.85 12.18 5.13
CA TYR A 56 4.70 11.27 4.39
C TYR A 56 5.74 10.62 5.30
N ASP A 57 6.34 9.54 4.82
CA ASP A 57 7.42 8.89 5.52
C ASP A 57 8.76 9.58 5.18
N ASP A 58 9.41 10.07 6.22
CA ASP A 58 10.76 10.55 6.14
C ASP A 58 11.71 9.36 6.33
N VAL A 59 12.18 8.85 5.20
CA VAL A 59 13.08 7.71 5.08
C VAL A 59 14.47 8.18 4.65
N ASP A 60 15.50 7.68 5.31
CA ASP A 60 16.90 7.94 4.99
C ASP A 60 17.45 6.80 4.13
N VAL A 61 17.18 6.89 2.83
CA VAL A 61 17.58 5.89 1.84
C VAL A 61 18.05 6.56 0.56
N GLU A 62 18.88 5.85 -0.21
CA GLU A 62 19.28 6.28 -1.54
C GLU A 62 18.08 6.28 -2.52
N ALA A 63 18.12 7.22 -3.46
CA ALA A 63 17.18 7.22 -4.58
C ALA A 63 17.30 5.89 -5.34
N GLY A 64 16.17 5.29 -5.68
CA GLY A 64 16.13 4.03 -6.43
C GLY A 64 15.91 2.77 -5.59
N ILE A 65 15.97 2.84 -4.27
CA ILE A 65 15.72 1.67 -3.39
C ILE A 65 14.29 1.14 -3.56
N PHE A 66 13.30 2.03 -3.67
CA PHE A 66 11.91 1.61 -3.89
C PHE A 66 11.70 1.00 -5.27
N GLU A 67 12.31 1.57 -6.31
CA GLU A 67 12.29 1.03 -7.67
C GLU A 67 12.97 -0.35 -7.73
N GLN A 68 14.11 -0.51 -7.04
CA GLN A 68 14.79 -1.80 -6.91
C GLN A 68 13.92 -2.83 -6.18
N TYR A 69 13.23 -2.42 -5.12
CA TYR A 69 12.32 -3.28 -4.37
C TYR A 69 11.21 -3.81 -5.28
N TYR A 70 10.47 -2.94 -5.98
CA TYR A 70 9.35 -3.37 -6.84
C TYR A 70 9.80 -4.21 -8.03
N ARG A 71 10.98 -3.93 -8.58
CA ARG A 71 11.55 -4.73 -9.67
C ARG A 71 11.85 -6.17 -9.26
N ASN A 72 12.28 -6.38 -8.02
CA ASN A 72 12.77 -7.68 -7.52
C ASN A 72 11.81 -8.36 -6.53
N CYS A 73 10.70 -7.73 -6.16
CA CYS A 73 9.81 -8.25 -5.12
C CYS A 73 9.10 -9.54 -5.56
N ALA A 74 9.45 -10.64 -4.91
CA ALA A 74 8.83 -11.95 -5.13
C ALA A 74 7.33 -11.99 -4.82
N LYS A 75 6.81 -11.05 -4.00
CA LYS A 75 5.38 -10.90 -3.69
C LYS A 75 4.54 -10.75 -4.96
N TYR A 76 5.09 -10.07 -5.97
CA TYR A 76 4.41 -9.82 -7.24
C TYR A 76 4.73 -10.84 -8.33
N ALA A 77 5.83 -11.60 -8.23
CA ALA A 77 6.29 -12.49 -9.29
C ALA A 77 5.63 -13.88 -9.30
N ALA A 78 5.03 -14.34 -8.18
CA ALA A 78 4.48 -15.69 -8.10
C ALA A 78 3.13 -15.82 -8.84
N PHE A 79 3.06 -16.73 -9.83
CA PHE A 79 1.80 -17.09 -10.50
C PHE A 79 0.86 -17.80 -9.51
N GLY A 80 -0.44 -17.51 -9.59
CA GLY A 80 -1.46 -18.13 -8.74
C GLY A 80 -1.72 -17.46 -7.38
N VAL A 81 -0.92 -16.46 -6.98
CA VAL A 81 -1.14 -15.67 -5.77
C VAL A 81 -1.49 -14.22 -6.16
N GLY A 82 -2.63 -13.71 -5.71
CA GLY A 82 -3.04 -12.31 -5.88
C GLY A 82 -3.17 -11.85 -7.34
N GLY A 83 -4.26 -12.23 -8.03
CA GLY A 83 -4.69 -11.61 -9.29
C GLY A 83 -4.10 -12.16 -10.60
N ALA A 84 -3.22 -13.16 -10.55
CA ALA A 84 -2.69 -13.79 -11.77
C ALA A 84 -3.61 -14.89 -12.36
N GLY A 85 -4.68 -15.23 -11.63
CA GLY A 85 -5.69 -16.20 -12.03
C GLY A 85 -7.02 -15.56 -12.40
N GLU A 86 -8.12 -16.16 -12.00
CA GLU A 86 -9.45 -15.55 -12.10
C GLU A 86 -9.58 -14.37 -11.14
N LEU A 87 -10.25 -13.30 -11.60
CA LEU A 87 -10.53 -12.15 -10.77
C LEU A 87 -11.46 -12.56 -9.62
N THR A 88 -11.06 -12.25 -8.39
CA THR A 88 -11.88 -12.46 -7.21
C THR A 88 -13.13 -11.55 -7.23
N ALA A 89 -14.11 -11.82 -6.36
CA ALA A 89 -15.25 -10.93 -6.17
C ALA A 89 -14.81 -9.52 -5.72
N ALA A 90 -13.82 -9.44 -4.83
CA ALA A 90 -13.24 -8.17 -4.38
C ALA A 90 -12.55 -7.41 -5.52
N ASP A 91 -11.75 -8.09 -6.38
CA ASP A 91 -11.14 -7.48 -7.56
C ASP A 91 -12.21 -6.89 -8.50
N ARG A 92 -13.27 -7.65 -8.78
CA ARG A 92 -14.36 -7.20 -9.66
C ARG A 92 -15.09 -5.99 -9.08
N LEU A 93 -15.34 -5.94 -7.79
CA LEU A 93 -15.94 -4.79 -7.11
C LEU A 93 -15.05 -3.55 -7.24
N ARG A 94 -13.78 -3.69 -6.90
CA ARG A 94 -12.80 -2.60 -6.97
C ARG A 94 -12.66 -2.04 -8.38
N TYR A 95 -12.46 -2.90 -9.39
CA TYR A 95 -12.28 -2.46 -10.77
C TYR A 95 -13.56 -1.87 -11.36
N ARG A 96 -14.72 -2.44 -11.01
CA ARG A 96 -16.01 -1.87 -11.41
C ARG A 96 -16.18 -0.46 -10.87
N ALA A 97 -15.95 -0.23 -9.59
CA ALA A 97 -16.07 1.07 -8.97
C ALA A 97 -15.11 2.11 -9.61
N LEU A 98 -13.88 1.72 -9.95
CA LEU A 98 -12.96 2.61 -10.68
C LEU A 98 -13.44 2.92 -12.10
N VAL A 99 -13.95 1.93 -12.84
CA VAL A 99 -14.49 2.13 -14.19
C VAL A 99 -15.77 2.98 -14.15
N GLU A 100 -16.63 2.79 -13.16
CA GLU A 100 -17.84 3.63 -12.95
C GLU A 100 -17.44 5.08 -12.67
N PHE A 101 -16.40 5.33 -11.88
CA PHE A 101 -15.91 6.69 -11.60
C PHE A 101 -15.48 7.44 -12.89
N VAL A 102 -14.86 6.75 -13.84
CA VAL A 102 -14.46 7.36 -15.12
C VAL A 102 -15.45 7.20 -16.24
N SER A 103 -16.63 6.59 -16.00
CA SER A 103 -17.60 6.18 -17.03
C SER A 103 -18.11 7.33 -17.90
N SER A 104 -18.22 8.55 -17.32
CA SER A 104 -18.71 9.73 -18.03
C SER A 104 -17.81 10.21 -19.18
N VAL A 105 -16.53 9.78 -19.18
CA VAL A 105 -15.53 10.17 -20.18
C VAL A 105 -14.97 8.98 -20.95
N LEU A 106 -15.26 7.76 -20.52
CA LEU A 106 -14.66 6.54 -21.06
C LEU A 106 -15.40 6.08 -22.33
N THR A 107 -14.64 5.86 -23.42
CA THR A 107 -15.18 5.28 -24.66
C THR A 107 -14.38 4.04 -25.09
N ALA A 108 -15.00 3.15 -25.87
CA ALA A 108 -14.39 1.88 -26.28
C ALA A 108 -13.16 2.07 -27.19
N GLU A 109 -13.06 3.19 -27.87
CA GLU A 109 -11.99 3.54 -28.81
C GLU A 109 -10.74 4.08 -28.13
N MET A 110 -10.84 4.50 -26.87
CA MET A 110 -9.73 5.05 -26.12
C MET A 110 -8.55 4.09 -26.02
N THR A 111 -7.35 4.63 -26.15
CA THR A 111 -6.12 3.96 -25.73
C THR A 111 -5.89 4.19 -24.24
N ILE A 112 -5.77 3.10 -23.48
CA ILE A 112 -5.70 3.16 -22.03
C ILE A 112 -4.36 2.56 -21.56
N ALA A 113 -3.62 3.29 -20.71
CA ALA A 113 -2.48 2.75 -20.00
C ALA A 113 -2.84 2.53 -18.52
N ASP A 114 -2.50 1.36 -17.99
CA ASP A 114 -2.56 1.04 -16.55
C ASP A 114 -1.12 1.02 -16.01
N VAL A 115 -0.76 2.04 -15.24
CA VAL A 115 0.58 2.22 -14.67
C VAL A 115 0.63 1.58 -13.28
N GLY A 116 1.64 0.75 -13.04
CA GLY A 116 1.70 -0.11 -11.85
C GLY A 116 0.66 -1.23 -11.91
N CYS A 117 0.43 -1.78 -13.10
CA CYS A 117 -0.66 -2.72 -13.35
C CYS A 117 -0.52 -4.08 -12.63
N GLY A 118 0.58 -4.33 -11.92
CA GLY A 118 0.86 -5.60 -11.27
C GLY A 118 0.71 -6.78 -12.23
N LYS A 119 -0.08 -7.78 -11.87
CA LYS A 119 -0.34 -8.96 -12.71
C LYS A 119 -1.44 -8.76 -13.78
N GLY A 120 -1.87 -7.51 -13.99
CA GLY A 120 -2.81 -7.14 -15.05
C GLY A 120 -4.28 -7.39 -14.75
N GLY A 121 -4.67 -7.43 -13.47
CA GLY A 121 -6.08 -7.65 -13.10
C GLY A 121 -7.03 -6.60 -13.67
N LEU A 122 -6.69 -5.30 -13.54
CA LEU A 122 -7.48 -4.21 -14.11
C LEU A 122 -7.45 -4.24 -15.64
N LEU A 123 -6.31 -4.53 -16.26
CA LEU A 123 -6.20 -4.68 -17.72
C LEU A 123 -7.15 -5.75 -18.24
N ARG A 124 -7.17 -6.92 -17.58
CA ARG A 124 -8.09 -8.00 -17.91
C ARG A 124 -9.54 -7.57 -17.76
N PHE A 125 -9.88 -6.92 -16.63
CA PHE A 125 -11.23 -6.43 -16.39
C PHE A 125 -11.68 -5.45 -17.49
N LEU A 126 -10.85 -4.47 -17.85
CA LEU A 126 -11.11 -3.52 -18.93
C LEU A 126 -11.33 -4.25 -20.27
N TYR A 127 -10.42 -5.18 -20.61
CA TYR A 127 -10.47 -5.93 -21.85
C TYR A 127 -11.75 -6.78 -21.97
N GLU A 128 -12.15 -7.47 -20.89
CA GLU A 128 -13.39 -8.25 -20.81
C GLU A 128 -14.64 -7.36 -20.97
N ASN A 129 -14.60 -6.10 -20.53
CA ASN A 129 -15.68 -5.13 -20.62
C ASN A 129 -15.66 -4.25 -21.88
N GLY A 130 -14.90 -4.65 -22.92
CA GLY A 130 -14.97 -4.04 -24.25
C GLY A 130 -13.86 -3.04 -24.59
N PHE A 131 -13.02 -2.63 -23.64
CA PHE A 131 -11.90 -1.73 -23.87
C PHE A 131 -10.70 -2.51 -24.40
N LYS A 132 -10.55 -2.58 -25.74
CA LYS A 132 -9.57 -3.49 -26.37
C LYS A 132 -8.17 -2.90 -26.53
N ARG A 133 -8.00 -1.57 -26.36
CA ARG A 133 -6.74 -0.86 -26.59
C ARG A 133 -6.07 -0.53 -25.24
N VAL A 134 -5.78 -1.57 -24.44
CA VAL A 134 -5.19 -1.46 -23.10
C VAL A 134 -3.74 -1.87 -23.11
N VAL A 135 -2.89 -1.18 -22.33
CA VAL A 135 -1.46 -1.46 -22.18
C VAL A 135 -1.09 -1.37 -20.71
N GLY A 136 -0.41 -2.38 -20.18
CA GLY A 136 0.16 -2.36 -18.84
C GLY A 136 1.56 -1.75 -18.82
N ILE A 137 1.89 -1.02 -17.76
CA ILE A 137 3.24 -0.53 -17.47
C ILE A 137 3.58 -0.98 -16.06
N GLU A 138 4.63 -1.80 -15.90
CA GLU A 138 4.91 -2.49 -14.64
C GLU A 138 6.43 -2.71 -14.46
N PRO A 139 7.04 -2.36 -13.30
CA PRO A 139 8.46 -2.55 -13.07
C PRO A 139 8.88 -4.03 -12.90
N SER A 140 7.99 -4.92 -12.46
CA SER A 140 8.30 -6.34 -12.22
C SER A 140 8.33 -7.14 -13.53
N PRO A 141 9.48 -7.70 -13.96
CA PRO A 141 9.54 -8.56 -15.15
C PRO A 141 8.62 -9.77 -15.06
N GLY A 142 8.48 -10.37 -13.87
CA GLY A 142 7.60 -11.54 -13.67
C GLY A 142 6.11 -11.19 -13.85
N CYS A 143 5.67 -10.01 -13.42
CA CYS A 143 4.31 -9.53 -13.68
C CYS A 143 4.06 -9.27 -15.17
N VAL A 144 5.01 -8.64 -15.84
CA VAL A 144 4.94 -8.40 -17.30
C VAL A 144 4.87 -9.71 -18.08
N GLU A 145 5.64 -10.71 -17.66
CA GLU A 145 5.60 -12.03 -18.27
C GLU A 145 4.22 -12.70 -18.12
N ILE A 146 3.63 -12.61 -16.93
CA ILE A 146 2.26 -13.08 -16.68
C ILE A 146 1.26 -12.41 -17.62
N ILE A 147 1.29 -11.08 -17.73
CA ILE A 147 0.37 -10.31 -18.58
C ILE A 147 0.51 -10.76 -20.04
N ARG A 148 1.74 -10.84 -20.55
CA ARG A 148 1.99 -11.21 -21.95
C ARG A 148 1.66 -12.68 -22.25
N ASN A 149 2.09 -13.60 -21.38
CA ASN A 149 2.04 -15.03 -21.66
C ASN A 149 0.72 -15.68 -21.24
N HIS A 150 0.07 -15.21 -20.17
CA HIS A 150 -1.17 -15.78 -19.67
C HIS A 150 -2.39 -14.97 -20.05
N LEU A 151 -2.36 -13.63 -19.90
CA LEU A 151 -3.50 -12.78 -20.27
C LEU A 151 -3.54 -12.46 -21.77
N LYS A 152 -2.41 -12.61 -22.49
CA LYS A 152 -2.25 -12.23 -23.90
C LYS A 152 -2.54 -10.76 -24.17
N LEU A 153 -2.19 -9.90 -23.19
CA LEU A 153 -2.33 -8.46 -23.27
C LEU A 153 -0.96 -7.79 -23.44
N GLU A 154 -0.97 -6.57 -23.94
CA GLU A 154 0.24 -5.76 -24.09
C GLU A 154 0.70 -5.23 -22.72
N ALA A 155 2.00 -5.36 -22.43
CA ALA A 155 2.62 -4.77 -21.25
C ALA A 155 4.05 -4.33 -21.55
N VAL A 156 4.50 -3.27 -20.87
CA VAL A 156 5.86 -2.72 -20.93
C VAL A 156 6.52 -2.90 -19.57
N CYS A 157 7.73 -3.47 -19.54
CA CYS A 157 8.51 -3.58 -18.33
C CYS A 157 9.27 -2.26 -18.10
N SER A 158 8.74 -1.42 -17.23
CA SER A 158 9.35 -0.13 -16.89
C SER A 158 8.84 0.34 -15.53
N ASP A 159 9.71 0.94 -14.73
CA ASP A 159 9.29 1.76 -13.60
C ASP A 159 8.93 3.19 -14.07
N ILE A 160 8.25 3.94 -13.21
CA ILE A 160 7.76 5.27 -13.54
C ILE A 160 8.91 6.27 -13.77
N SER A 161 10.05 6.08 -13.09
CA SER A 161 11.21 6.98 -13.21
C SER A 161 11.97 6.79 -14.52
N SER A 162 11.94 5.60 -15.10
CA SER A 162 12.59 5.25 -16.37
C SER A 162 11.67 5.32 -17.59
N LEU A 163 10.40 5.66 -17.39
CA LEU A 163 9.42 5.78 -18.47
C LEU A 163 9.84 6.82 -19.52
N GLN A 164 10.00 6.34 -20.78
CA GLN A 164 10.26 7.21 -21.93
C GLN A 164 8.96 7.49 -22.67
N SER A 165 8.69 8.77 -22.94
CA SER A 165 7.47 9.25 -23.59
C SER A 165 7.50 9.03 -25.10
N GLY A 166 7.49 7.76 -25.55
CA GLY A 166 7.37 7.44 -26.98
C GLY A 166 5.93 7.20 -27.45
N ARG A 167 5.01 6.93 -26.53
CA ARG A 167 3.59 6.66 -26.80
C ARG A 167 2.72 7.46 -25.85
N GLN A 168 1.64 8.02 -26.37
CA GLN A 168 0.65 8.74 -25.56
C GLN A 168 -0.68 8.01 -25.57
N PHE A 169 -1.46 8.20 -24.51
CA PHE A 169 -2.73 7.53 -24.26
C PHE A 169 -3.84 8.55 -24.03
N ASP A 170 -5.07 8.18 -24.38
CA ASP A 170 -6.25 8.99 -24.12
C ASP A 170 -6.61 8.99 -22.64
N LEU A 171 -6.38 7.84 -21.95
CA LEU A 171 -6.55 7.69 -20.52
C LEU A 171 -5.34 6.96 -19.92
N VAL A 172 -4.75 7.52 -18.88
CA VAL A 172 -3.77 6.86 -18.03
C VAL A 172 -4.42 6.58 -16.69
N ILE A 173 -4.33 5.35 -16.19
CA ILE A 173 -4.81 4.95 -14.87
C ILE A 173 -3.58 4.69 -13.98
N ALA A 174 -3.59 5.21 -12.76
CA ALA A 174 -2.63 4.90 -11.72
C ALA A 174 -3.40 4.67 -10.41
N SER A 175 -3.75 3.41 -10.15
CA SER A 175 -4.50 2.96 -8.98
C SER A 175 -3.57 2.23 -8.02
N ASN A 176 -3.46 2.71 -6.78
CA ASN A 176 -2.53 2.22 -5.76
C ASN A 176 -1.06 2.24 -6.24
N VAL A 177 -0.60 3.40 -6.69
CA VAL A 177 0.75 3.63 -7.21
C VAL A 177 1.44 4.79 -6.52
N LEU A 178 0.79 5.95 -6.42
CA LEU A 178 1.46 7.18 -5.96
C LEU A 178 1.87 7.12 -4.48
N GLU A 179 1.18 6.34 -3.67
CA GLU A 179 1.52 6.09 -2.26
C GLU A 179 2.88 5.41 -2.10
N HIS A 180 3.37 4.73 -3.14
CA HIS A 180 4.63 4.00 -3.16
C HIS A 180 5.81 4.78 -3.76
N ILE A 181 5.55 5.93 -4.39
CA ILE A 181 6.55 6.63 -5.20
C ILE A 181 7.39 7.59 -4.35
N PHE A 182 8.71 7.37 -4.34
CA PHE A 182 9.63 8.22 -3.58
C PHE A 182 9.68 9.65 -4.14
N ASN A 183 9.82 9.82 -5.45
CA ASN A 183 9.92 11.11 -6.14
C ASN A 183 8.61 11.48 -6.85
N LEU A 184 7.58 11.91 -6.09
CA LEU A 184 6.24 12.19 -6.64
C LEU A 184 6.23 13.24 -7.76
N ARG A 185 7.02 14.31 -7.66
CA ARG A 185 7.05 15.37 -8.68
C ARG A 185 7.57 14.87 -10.01
N ASP A 186 8.62 14.05 -9.97
CA ASP A 186 9.14 13.42 -11.19
C ASP A 186 8.11 12.47 -11.80
N ALA A 187 7.46 11.66 -10.94
CA ALA A 187 6.40 10.75 -11.36
C ALA A 187 5.22 11.49 -12.03
N VAL A 188 4.77 12.62 -11.49
CA VAL A 188 3.74 13.46 -12.11
C VAL A 188 4.17 13.95 -13.49
N GLY A 189 5.43 14.41 -13.63
CA GLY A 189 6.01 14.80 -14.92
C GLY A 189 6.03 13.64 -15.93
N ARG A 190 6.40 12.42 -15.48
CA ARG A 190 6.42 11.22 -16.33
C ARG A 190 5.00 10.79 -16.74
N LEU A 191 4.06 10.77 -15.82
CA LEU A 191 2.65 10.48 -16.11
C LEU A 191 2.06 11.52 -17.07
N SER A 192 2.37 12.81 -16.87
CA SER A 192 1.99 13.88 -17.80
C SER A 192 2.52 13.64 -19.23
N GLY A 193 3.73 13.07 -19.36
CA GLY A 193 4.32 12.71 -20.65
C GLY A 193 3.60 11.57 -21.38
N LEU A 194 2.92 10.68 -20.65
CA LEU A 194 2.15 9.58 -21.22
C LEU A 194 0.77 10.00 -21.73
N VAL A 195 0.27 11.15 -21.32
CA VAL A 195 -1.09 11.59 -21.66
C VAL A 195 -1.08 12.43 -22.92
N ALA A 196 -1.94 12.10 -23.88
CA ALA A 196 -2.19 12.90 -25.06
C ALA A 196 -2.70 14.32 -24.71
N ALA A 197 -2.58 15.27 -25.61
CA ALA A 197 -3.17 16.60 -25.42
C ALA A 197 -4.69 16.48 -25.21
N GLY A 198 -5.20 17.06 -24.12
CA GLY A 198 -6.62 16.91 -23.73
C GLY A 198 -6.98 15.54 -23.14
N GLY A 199 -6.05 14.61 -23.05
CA GLY A 199 -6.26 13.30 -22.43
C GLY A 199 -6.35 13.37 -20.91
N LEU A 200 -6.64 12.24 -20.29
CA LEU A 200 -7.06 12.13 -18.89
C LEU A 200 -6.11 11.25 -18.07
N ILE A 201 -6.01 11.55 -16.78
CA ILE A 201 -5.39 10.64 -15.80
C ILE A 201 -6.42 10.34 -14.71
N ALA A 202 -6.69 9.07 -14.47
CA ALA A 202 -7.48 8.57 -13.34
C ALA A 202 -6.54 8.06 -12.25
N LEU A 203 -6.73 8.55 -11.05
CA LEU A 203 -5.89 8.30 -9.88
C LEU A 203 -6.75 7.71 -8.76
N GLU A 204 -6.21 6.70 -8.08
CA GLU A 204 -6.82 6.13 -6.88
C GLU A 204 -5.72 5.82 -5.87
N VAL A 205 -5.86 6.30 -4.64
CA VAL A 205 -4.90 6.08 -3.53
C VAL A 205 -5.66 5.93 -2.21
N PRO A 206 -5.06 5.31 -1.17
CA PRO A 206 -5.61 5.32 0.17
C PRO A 206 -5.82 6.75 0.70
N ASP A 207 -6.97 6.98 1.33
CA ASP A 207 -7.34 8.28 1.89
C ASP A 207 -6.94 8.38 3.37
N ALA A 208 -5.81 9.02 3.64
CA ALA A 208 -5.27 9.17 4.98
C ALA A 208 -6.14 10.04 5.91
N SER A 209 -6.98 10.90 5.35
CA SER A 209 -7.91 11.70 6.13
C SER A 209 -9.01 10.86 6.81
N ARG A 210 -9.19 9.62 6.36
CA ARG A 210 -10.26 8.72 6.81
C ARG A 210 -9.75 7.44 7.49
N TYR A 211 -8.45 7.27 7.74
CA TYR A 211 -7.89 6.05 8.37
C TYR A 211 -8.57 5.71 9.71
N VAL A 212 -8.90 6.70 10.53
CA VAL A 212 -9.57 6.49 11.82
C VAL A 212 -11.02 5.97 11.68
N GLN A 213 -11.64 6.14 10.52
CA GLN A 213 -13.00 5.64 10.23
C GLN A 213 -13.00 4.15 9.83
N PHE A 214 -11.84 3.64 9.40
CA PHE A 214 -11.63 2.25 8.96
C PHE A 214 -10.51 1.58 9.77
N PRO A 215 -10.67 1.45 11.10
CA PRO A 215 -9.61 1.00 12.01
C PRO A 215 -9.54 -0.52 12.05
N HIS A 216 -8.63 -1.14 11.28
CA HIS A 216 -8.48 -2.60 11.22
C HIS A 216 -7.53 -3.15 12.28
N ALA A 217 -6.33 -2.58 12.37
CA ALA A 217 -5.32 -2.90 13.38
C ALA A 217 -4.46 -1.65 13.63
N PRO A 218 -3.78 -1.53 14.78
CA PRO A 218 -2.89 -0.41 15.05
C PRO A 218 -1.86 -0.24 13.94
N TYR A 219 -1.69 0.99 13.47
CA TYR A 219 -0.70 1.35 12.45
C TYR A 219 -0.82 0.59 11.12
N TYR A 220 -1.96 -0.06 10.83
CA TYR A 220 -2.16 -0.88 9.63
C TYR A 220 -1.84 -0.16 8.33
N TYR A 221 -2.15 1.14 8.24
CA TYR A 221 -1.90 1.96 7.05
C TYR A 221 -0.46 2.48 6.95
N PHE A 222 0.35 2.28 7.97
CA PHE A 222 1.75 2.68 7.99
C PHE A 222 2.62 1.44 7.77
N ASP A 223 2.69 1.00 6.54
CA ASP A 223 3.60 -0.08 6.15
C ASP A 223 4.84 0.48 5.44
N MET A 224 5.84 -0.37 5.23
CA MET A 224 7.11 0.04 4.62
C MET A 224 6.98 0.40 3.13
N GLU A 225 5.85 0.13 2.50
CA GLU A 225 5.61 0.35 1.08
C GLU A 225 4.83 1.66 0.85
N HIS A 226 3.94 2.08 1.78
CA HIS A 226 3.07 3.25 1.67
C HIS A 226 3.73 4.50 2.26
N ILE A 227 4.64 5.12 1.52
CA ILE A 227 5.46 6.24 1.99
C ILE A 227 4.85 7.63 1.77
N ASN A 228 3.65 7.71 1.18
CA ASN A 228 2.90 8.95 0.94
C ASN A 228 1.45 8.77 1.38
N HIS A 229 0.99 9.63 2.27
CA HIS A 229 -0.36 9.55 2.85
C HIS A 229 -1.24 10.65 2.30
N PHE A 230 -1.97 10.32 1.24
CA PHE A 230 -2.80 11.27 0.50
C PHE A 230 -4.17 11.53 1.13
N ASP A 231 -4.74 12.65 0.76
CA ASP A 231 -6.14 13.01 0.78
C ASP A 231 -6.50 13.73 -0.52
N LEU A 232 -7.77 14.04 -0.76
CA LEU A 232 -8.19 14.77 -1.96
C LEU A 232 -7.49 16.13 -2.10
N ASN A 233 -7.24 16.86 -1.01
CA ASN A 233 -6.61 18.18 -1.08
C ASN A 233 -5.13 18.10 -1.51
N SER A 234 -4.39 17.14 -1.00
CA SER A 234 -2.99 16.91 -1.41
C SER A 234 -2.91 16.44 -2.86
N MET A 235 -3.83 15.56 -3.31
CA MET A 235 -3.95 15.16 -4.70
C MET A 235 -4.27 16.36 -5.61
N ARG A 236 -5.27 17.16 -5.28
CA ARG A 236 -5.60 18.41 -6.01
C ARG A 236 -4.39 19.32 -6.12
N SER A 237 -3.72 19.61 -4.99
CA SER A 237 -2.55 20.50 -4.96
C SER A 237 -1.44 20.00 -5.87
N LEU A 238 -1.17 18.70 -5.86
CA LEU A 238 -0.13 18.07 -6.69
C LEU A 238 -0.44 18.23 -8.19
N TRP A 239 -1.66 17.91 -8.63
CA TRP A 239 -2.03 17.88 -10.04
C TRP A 239 -2.36 19.25 -10.61
N LEU A 240 -2.99 20.15 -9.84
CA LEU A 240 -3.20 21.54 -10.25
C LEU A 240 -1.87 22.27 -10.46
N SER A 241 -0.87 22.05 -9.58
CA SER A 241 0.47 22.64 -9.72
C SER A 241 1.23 22.10 -10.95
N ALA A 242 0.86 20.92 -11.43
CA ALA A 242 1.42 20.31 -12.64
C ALA A 242 0.69 20.72 -13.95
N GLY A 243 -0.24 21.69 -13.87
CA GLY A 243 -0.94 22.20 -15.04
C GLY A 243 -2.14 21.39 -15.52
N PHE A 244 -2.69 20.54 -14.66
CA PHE A 244 -3.93 19.80 -14.93
C PHE A 244 -5.16 20.58 -14.44
N GLU A 245 -6.33 20.22 -14.96
CA GLU A 245 -7.64 20.60 -14.41
C GLU A 245 -8.33 19.40 -13.80
N ILE A 246 -9.11 19.62 -12.75
CA ILE A 246 -9.87 18.57 -12.08
C ILE A 246 -11.18 18.37 -12.84
N VAL A 247 -11.45 17.14 -13.26
CA VAL A 247 -12.68 16.75 -13.98
C VAL A 247 -13.69 16.15 -13.03
N ALA A 248 -13.22 15.25 -12.14
CA ALA A 248 -14.05 14.61 -11.11
C ALA A 248 -13.19 14.22 -9.91
N GLU A 249 -13.82 14.04 -8.77
CA GLU A 249 -13.21 13.58 -7.54
C GLU A 249 -14.21 12.82 -6.68
N GLU A 250 -13.72 11.90 -5.85
CA GLU A 250 -14.56 11.06 -5.02
C GLU A 250 -13.81 10.61 -3.76
N GLU A 251 -14.47 10.68 -2.60
CA GLU A 251 -14.12 9.86 -1.44
C GLU A 251 -14.75 8.48 -1.64
N ALA A 252 -13.94 7.45 -1.79
CA ALA A 252 -14.36 6.12 -2.17
C ALA A 252 -14.07 5.09 -1.05
N THR A 253 -14.57 3.88 -1.26
CA THR A 253 -14.23 2.71 -0.45
C THR A 253 -13.57 1.67 -1.34
N GLY A 254 -12.41 1.17 -0.90
CA GLY A 254 -11.70 0.07 -1.54
C GLY A 254 -11.99 -1.26 -0.86
N PHE A 255 -11.85 -2.34 -1.60
CA PHE A 255 -12.09 -3.71 -1.13
C PHE A 255 -10.83 -4.56 -1.37
N PRO A 256 -9.83 -4.53 -0.46
CA PRO A 256 -8.60 -5.30 -0.65
C PRO A 256 -8.84 -6.81 -0.63
N VAL A 257 -9.77 -7.26 0.19
CA VAL A 257 -10.28 -8.64 0.27
C VAL A 257 -11.77 -8.63 0.58
N GLU A 258 -12.44 -9.75 0.37
CA GLU A 258 -13.87 -9.88 0.68
C GLU A 258 -14.14 -9.62 2.17
N GLY A 259 -15.10 -8.71 2.43
CA GLY A 259 -15.52 -8.35 3.79
C GLY A 259 -14.57 -7.37 4.51
N MET A 260 -13.62 -6.75 3.81
CA MET A 260 -12.79 -5.69 4.36
C MET A 260 -12.89 -4.45 3.48
N GLU A 261 -13.11 -3.31 4.11
CA GLU A 261 -13.20 -2.00 3.47
C GLU A 261 -12.04 -1.12 3.90
N ILE A 262 -11.47 -0.36 2.97
CA ILE A 262 -10.44 0.66 3.24
C ILE A 262 -10.84 2.00 2.63
N PRO A 263 -10.44 3.12 3.25
CA PRO A 263 -10.73 4.43 2.69
C PRO A 263 -9.85 4.70 1.48
N MET A 264 -10.47 5.13 0.39
CA MET A 264 -9.79 5.53 -0.84
C MET A 264 -10.22 6.93 -1.24
N CYS A 265 -9.39 7.64 -1.97
CA CYS A 265 -9.79 8.82 -2.72
C CYS A 265 -9.41 8.67 -4.19
N ARG A 266 -10.29 9.18 -5.05
CA ARG A 266 -10.12 9.17 -6.51
C ARG A 266 -10.11 10.56 -7.06
N LEU A 267 -9.27 10.77 -8.06
CA LEU A 267 -9.17 12.04 -8.77
C LEU A 267 -9.06 11.76 -10.28
N LEU A 268 -9.90 12.38 -11.07
CA LEU A 268 -9.81 12.41 -12.53
C LEU A 268 -9.35 13.81 -12.96
N VAL A 269 -8.23 13.86 -13.65
CA VAL A 269 -7.64 15.12 -14.12
C VAL A 269 -7.46 15.11 -15.63
N ARG A 270 -7.58 16.28 -16.26
CA ARG A 270 -7.35 16.49 -17.69
C ARG A 270 -6.12 17.36 -17.92
N LYS A 271 -5.28 16.95 -18.86
CA LYS A 271 -4.13 17.73 -19.28
C LYS A 271 -4.58 18.97 -20.05
N ARG A 272 -4.21 20.17 -19.57
CA ARG A 272 -4.53 21.43 -20.26
C ARG A 272 -3.82 21.51 -21.62
N ILE A 273 -4.51 22.04 -22.62
CA ILE A 273 -3.96 22.16 -24.00
C ILE A 273 -3.08 23.39 -24.14
N SER A 274 -3.29 24.44 -23.32
CA SER A 274 -2.52 25.68 -23.35
C SER A 274 -1.99 26.08 -21.99
N GLU A 275 -0.77 26.62 -21.94
CA GLU A 275 -0.13 27.13 -20.72
C GLU A 275 -0.68 28.50 -20.27
N ALA A 276 -1.64 29.09 -20.99
CA ALA A 276 -2.04 30.50 -20.85
C ALA A 276 -2.73 30.86 -19.53
N GLU A 277 -3.02 29.88 -18.65
CA GLU A 277 -3.66 30.10 -17.35
C GLU A 277 -2.93 29.37 -16.19
N SER A 278 -1.62 29.36 -16.17
CA SER A 278 -0.88 28.94 -14.98
C SER A 278 -0.96 30.02 -13.88
N GLY A 279 -2.15 30.27 -13.40
CA GLY A 279 -2.31 30.94 -12.11
C GLY A 279 -1.59 30.07 -11.06
N GLN A 280 -0.75 30.70 -10.24
CA GLN A 280 -0.14 30.03 -9.09
C GLN A 280 -1.26 29.34 -8.31
N SER A 281 -1.38 28.01 -8.46
CA SER A 281 -2.30 27.24 -7.65
C SER A 281 -1.78 27.34 -6.21
N ALA A 282 -2.46 28.14 -5.40
CA ALA A 282 -2.16 28.19 -3.98
C ALA A 282 -2.27 26.76 -3.42
N LEU A 283 -1.24 26.30 -2.71
CA LEU A 283 -1.29 25.03 -2.00
C LEU A 283 -2.53 25.06 -1.09
N LEU A 284 -3.46 24.16 -1.33
CA LEU A 284 -4.64 24.04 -0.50
C LEU A 284 -4.23 23.58 0.90
N PRO A 285 -4.83 24.11 1.98
CA PRO A 285 -4.56 23.64 3.32
C PRO A 285 -4.89 22.15 3.42
N VAL A 286 -3.90 21.35 3.84
CA VAL A 286 -4.07 19.91 3.99
C VAL A 286 -4.46 19.62 5.44
N MET A 287 -5.67 19.13 5.67
CA MET A 287 -6.18 18.74 6.99
C MET A 287 -5.76 17.33 7.42
N THR A 288 -5.04 16.62 6.55
CA THR A 288 -4.66 15.21 6.73
C THR A 288 -3.89 14.99 8.02
N SER A 289 -3.00 15.91 8.40
CA SER A 289 -2.14 15.74 9.57
C SER A 289 -2.92 15.58 10.89
N GLU A 290 -4.03 16.28 11.05
CA GLU A 290 -4.87 16.17 12.26
C GLU A 290 -5.61 14.83 12.28
N ARG A 291 -6.16 14.40 11.14
CA ARG A 291 -6.85 13.11 11.02
C ARG A 291 -5.89 11.93 11.20
N VAL A 292 -4.70 12.02 10.62
CA VAL A 292 -3.65 11.01 10.82
C VAL A 292 -3.21 10.95 12.28
N ARG A 293 -3.13 12.10 12.99
CA ARG A 293 -2.83 12.10 14.42
C ARG A 293 -3.91 11.37 15.22
N GLN A 294 -5.18 11.58 14.93
CA GLN A 294 -6.28 10.86 15.57
C GLN A 294 -6.17 9.34 15.35
N TYR A 295 -5.75 8.91 14.15
CA TYR A 295 -5.50 7.50 13.87
C TYR A 295 -4.28 6.97 14.66
N ILE A 296 -3.21 7.75 14.80
CA ILE A 296 -2.06 7.39 15.62
C ILE A 296 -2.46 7.25 17.10
N GLU A 297 -3.22 8.20 17.64
CA GLU A 297 -3.71 8.15 19.02
C GLU A 297 -4.61 6.93 19.26
N TRP A 298 -5.51 6.62 18.32
CA TRP A 298 -6.30 5.39 18.36
C TRP A 298 -5.38 4.16 18.34
N SER A 299 -4.39 4.13 17.45
CA SER A 299 -3.43 3.02 17.34
C SER A 299 -2.65 2.79 18.65
N GLN A 300 -2.15 3.86 19.27
CA GLN A 300 -1.45 3.82 20.56
C GLN A 300 -2.34 3.25 21.68
N GLY A 301 -3.62 3.66 21.71
CA GLY A 301 -4.58 3.14 22.68
C GLY A 301 -4.86 1.64 22.50
N VAL A 302 -5.02 1.17 21.25
CA VAL A 302 -5.23 -0.26 20.96
C VAL A 302 -3.96 -1.06 21.18
N GLU A 303 -2.80 -0.54 20.81
CA GLU A 303 -1.51 -1.19 21.01
C GLU A 303 -1.28 -1.60 22.46
N GLN A 304 -1.63 -0.75 23.42
CA GLN A 304 -1.50 -1.04 24.86
C GLN A 304 -2.31 -2.28 25.28
N ALA A 305 -3.42 -2.57 24.60
CA ALA A 305 -4.31 -3.69 24.88
C ALA A 305 -4.02 -4.94 24.02
N LEU A 306 -3.08 -4.88 23.09
CA LEU A 306 -2.70 -6.05 22.29
C LEU A 306 -2.02 -7.10 23.16
N PRO A 307 -2.24 -8.41 22.86
CA PRO A 307 -1.55 -9.48 23.55
C PRO A 307 -0.04 -9.38 23.29
N GLY A 308 0.74 -9.66 24.31
CA GLY A 308 2.16 -9.98 24.16
C GLY A 308 2.34 -11.47 23.81
N LYS A 309 3.51 -12.02 24.20
CA LYS A 309 3.78 -13.46 24.12
C LYS A 309 2.67 -14.26 24.82
N PRO A 310 2.21 -15.39 24.23
CA PRO A 310 1.26 -16.29 24.90
C PRO A 310 1.84 -16.87 26.19
N GLU A 311 1.15 -16.65 27.32
CA GLU A 311 1.57 -17.20 28.60
C GLU A 311 1.32 -18.71 28.68
N ASN A 312 2.14 -19.43 29.45
CA ASN A 312 1.99 -20.86 29.73
C ASN A 312 1.97 -21.75 28.48
N ARG A 313 2.71 -21.35 27.42
CA ARG A 313 2.87 -22.15 26.21
C ARG A 313 4.33 -22.53 26.03
N ARG A 314 4.57 -23.79 25.60
CA ARG A 314 5.91 -24.31 25.34
C ARG A 314 6.60 -23.57 24.20
N GLU A 315 5.86 -23.30 23.14
CA GLU A 315 6.30 -22.55 21.98
C GLU A 315 5.12 -21.80 21.33
N PHE A 316 5.41 -20.76 20.58
CA PHE A 316 4.41 -20.05 19.81
C PHE A 316 4.93 -19.67 18.43
N PHE A 317 4.00 -19.44 17.51
CA PHE A 317 4.25 -19.09 16.12
C PHE A 317 3.47 -17.84 15.77
N LEU A 318 4.00 -17.00 14.86
CA LEU A 318 3.21 -15.98 14.17
C LEU A 318 2.71 -16.54 12.85
N TRP A 319 1.48 -16.23 12.46
CA TRP A 319 0.99 -16.56 11.12
C TRP A 319 0.76 -15.29 10.31
N GLY A 320 1.56 -15.12 9.26
CA GLY A 320 1.68 -13.97 8.39
C GLY A 320 3.06 -13.32 8.50
N CYS A 321 3.69 -13.02 7.36
CA CYS A 321 5.01 -12.38 7.25
C CYS A 321 4.90 -11.03 6.50
N GLY A 322 3.79 -10.29 6.72
CA GLY A 322 3.57 -8.95 6.18
C GLY A 322 4.13 -7.84 7.07
N ALA A 323 3.93 -6.59 6.67
CA ALA A 323 4.41 -5.42 7.40
C ALA A 323 3.88 -5.39 8.85
N TYR A 324 2.58 -5.62 9.06
CA TYR A 324 2.00 -5.66 10.40
C TYR A 324 2.64 -6.73 11.31
N ALA A 325 2.91 -7.92 10.78
CA ALA A 325 3.59 -8.98 11.53
C ALA A 325 4.99 -8.56 11.98
N LYS A 326 5.74 -7.88 11.12
CA LYS A 326 7.08 -7.36 11.43
C LYS A 326 7.02 -6.24 12.46
N TRP A 327 6.03 -5.34 12.35
CA TRP A 327 5.78 -4.32 13.37
C TRP A 327 5.43 -4.97 14.72
N PHE A 328 4.51 -5.94 14.74
CA PHE A 328 4.09 -6.63 15.95
C PHE A 328 5.25 -7.39 16.61
N LEU A 329 6.04 -8.09 15.81
CA LEU A 329 7.24 -8.80 16.30
C LEU A 329 8.22 -7.83 16.97
N ARG A 330 8.50 -6.70 16.34
CA ARG A 330 9.46 -5.72 16.85
C ARG A 330 8.98 -5.02 18.12
N ASN A 331 7.70 -4.65 18.18
CA ASN A 331 7.18 -3.77 19.23
C ASN A 331 6.49 -4.51 20.37
N LYS A 332 5.99 -5.74 20.15
CA LYS A 332 5.20 -6.50 21.15
C LYS A 332 5.87 -7.78 21.64
N ILE A 333 6.80 -8.34 20.87
CA ILE A 333 7.43 -9.66 21.13
C ILE A 333 8.95 -9.54 21.35
N SER A 334 9.44 -8.40 21.79
CA SER A 334 10.88 -8.08 21.89
C SER A 334 11.71 -8.98 22.82
N ALA A 335 11.09 -9.69 23.76
CA ALA A 335 11.84 -10.45 24.79
C ALA A 335 12.12 -11.91 24.41
N GLU A 336 11.29 -12.56 23.59
CA GLU A 336 11.50 -13.95 23.16
C GLU A 336 10.91 -14.15 21.76
N SER A 337 11.74 -14.62 20.83
CA SER A 337 11.33 -14.86 19.44
C SER A 337 10.33 -16.02 19.35
N PRO A 338 9.34 -15.94 18.41
CA PRO A 338 8.50 -17.09 18.08
C PRO A 338 9.36 -18.23 17.53
N ALA A 339 8.87 -19.46 17.65
CA ALA A 339 9.54 -20.64 17.09
C ALA A 339 9.54 -20.68 15.55
N GLY A 340 8.73 -19.83 14.93
CA GLY A 340 8.67 -19.61 13.48
C GLY A 340 7.58 -18.62 13.09
N ILE A 341 7.73 -18.06 11.90
CA ILE A 341 6.70 -17.23 11.24
C ILE A 341 6.12 -18.05 10.09
N VAL A 342 4.84 -18.39 10.18
CA VAL A 342 4.15 -19.21 9.17
C VAL A 342 3.77 -18.35 7.98
N GLU A 343 4.15 -18.79 6.78
CA GLU A 343 3.88 -18.07 5.54
C GLU A 343 3.50 -19.04 4.43
N VAL A 344 2.44 -18.72 3.70
CA VAL A 344 1.95 -19.53 2.56
C VAL A 344 2.70 -19.24 1.27
N ASN A 345 3.33 -18.06 1.16
CA ASN A 345 4.15 -17.73 0.00
C ASN A 345 5.47 -18.50 0.06
N ALA A 346 5.60 -19.52 -0.78
CA ALA A 346 6.80 -20.36 -0.86
C ALA A 346 8.10 -19.56 -1.11
N GLY A 347 8.02 -18.41 -1.80
CA GLY A 347 9.17 -17.54 -2.05
C GLY A 347 9.75 -16.86 -0.80
N LYS A 348 9.00 -16.87 0.32
CA LYS A 348 9.46 -16.33 1.62
C LYS A 348 9.90 -17.42 2.60
N VAL A 349 9.51 -18.69 2.37
CA VAL A 349 9.90 -19.80 3.26
C VAL A 349 11.41 -19.98 3.24
N GLY A 350 12.01 -20.06 4.44
CA GLY A 350 13.46 -20.14 4.63
C GLY A 350 14.15 -18.80 4.87
N ALA A 351 13.47 -17.65 4.67
CA ALA A 351 13.98 -16.36 5.10
C ALA A 351 14.03 -16.25 6.63
N LEU A 352 14.75 -15.25 7.13
CA LEU A 352 14.79 -14.89 8.55
C LEU A 352 14.21 -13.50 8.76
N VAL A 353 13.40 -13.33 9.79
CA VAL A 353 12.89 -12.03 10.25
C VAL A 353 13.33 -11.82 11.70
N ASP A 354 14.26 -10.89 11.94
CA ASP A 354 15.00 -10.72 13.22
C ASP A 354 15.50 -12.07 13.80
N GLY A 355 16.07 -12.92 12.92
CA GLY A 355 16.56 -14.25 13.28
C GLY A 355 15.49 -15.34 13.45
N CYS A 356 14.21 -15.00 13.39
CA CYS A 356 13.12 -15.96 13.44
C CYS A 356 12.88 -16.59 12.05
N PRO A 357 12.85 -17.94 11.93
CA PRO A 357 12.69 -18.59 10.62
C PRO A 357 11.26 -18.45 10.07
N VAL A 358 11.16 -18.16 8.78
CA VAL A 358 9.90 -18.23 8.03
C VAL A 358 9.69 -19.68 7.60
N ILE A 359 8.56 -20.28 8.00
CA ILE A 359 8.22 -21.70 7.79
C ILE A 359 6.91 -21.86 7.03
N SER A 360 6.73 -23.01 6.36
CA SER A 360 5.46 -23.34 5.70
C SER A 360 4.41 -23.84 6.71
N PRO A 361 3.11 -23.83 6.33
CA PRO A 361 2.05 -24.45 7.15
C PRO A 361 2.29 -25.94 7.46
N GLU A 362 2.89 -26.70 6.56
CA GLU A 362 3.22 -28.11 6.77
C GLU A 362 4.31 -28.26 7.83
N MET A 363 5.31 -27.39 7.85
CA MET A 363 6.36 -27.39 8.87
C MET A 363 5.80 -27.06 10.26
N LEU A 364 4.79 -26.20 10.36
CA LEU A 364 4.06 -25.93 11.60
C LEU A 364 3.39 -27.20 12.12
N LEU A 365 2.72 -27.99 11.25
CA LEU A 365 2.00 -29.20 11.65
C LEU A 365 2.91 -30.26 12.27
N ASN A 366 4.14 -30.37 11.81
CA ASN A 366 5.13 -31.29 12.39
C ASN A 366 5.48 -30.94 13.86
N ARG A 367 5.09 -29.73 14.33
CA ARG A 367 5.28 -29.25 15.70
C ARG A 367 3.97 -29.17 16.50
N ASN A 368 2.88 -29.76 16.01
CA ASN A 368 1.54 -29.72 16.62
C ASN A 368 1.43 -30.64 17.85
N SER A 369 2.02 -30.20 18.98
CA SER A 369 2.01 -30.94 20.26
C SER A 369 0.77 -30.72 21.11
N GLY A 370 -0.10 -29.76 20.74
CA GLY A 370 -1.22 -29.31 21.56
C GLY A 370 -0.85 -28.22 22.61
N ASP A 371 0.42 -28.12 22.98
CA ASP A 371 0.93 -27.15 23.96
C ASP A 371 1.35 -25.81 23.33
N GLY A 372 1.38 -25.72 22.01
CA GLY A 372 1.76 -24.56 21.27
C GLY A 372 0.65 -23.52 21.14
N ALA A 373 1.01 -22.33 20.62
CA ALA A 373 0.06 -21.30 20.23
C ALA A 373 0.40 -20.75 18.84
N VAL A 374 -0.62 -20.38 18.06
CA VAL A 374 -0.49 -19.58 16.84
C VAL A 374 -1.11 -18.21 17.09
N MET A 375 -0.35 -17.18 16.87
CA MET A 375 -0.83 -15.78 16.87
C MET A 375 -0.99 -15.33 15.41
N ILE A 376 -2.23 -15.02 15.01
CA ILE A 376 -2.51 -14.55 13.66
C ILE A 376 -2.17 -13.07 13.57
N SER A 377 -1.16 -12.73 12.77
CA SER A 377 -0.67 -11.37 12.53
C SER A 377 -0.98 -10.86 11.12
N SER A 378 -1.84 -11.54 10.39
CA SER A 378 -2.33 -11.13 9.09
C SER A 378 -3.71 -10.47 9.21
N VAL A 379 -3.75 -9.14 9.08
CA VAL A 379 -4.98 -8.35 9.20
C VAL A 379 -6.01 -8.74 8.12
N LEU A 380 -5.55 -8.88 6.88
CA LEU A 380 -6.40 -9.18 5.72
C LEU A 380 -7.02 -10.58 5.75
N TYR A 381 -6.29 -11.56 6.26
CA TYR A 381 -6.62 -12.99 6.09
C TYR A 381 -6.92 -13.70 7.41
N GLU A 382 -7.17 -12.98 8.50
CA GLU A 382 -7.39 -13.56 9.83
C GLU A 382 -8.46 -14.66 9.83
N ARG A 383 -9.64 -14.40 9.24
CA ARG A 383 -10.74 -15.38 9.13
C ARG A 383 -10.37 -16.60 8.29
N GLN A 384 -9.63 -16.40 7.21
CA GLN A 384 -9.18 -17.50 6.34
C GLN A 384 -8.15 -18.37 7.06
N ILE A 385 -7.21 -17.76 7.79
CA ILE A 385 -6.19 -18.46 8.57
C ILE A 385 -6.83 -19.28 9.69
N HIS A 386 -7.84 -18.77 10.37
CA HIS A 386 -8.61 -19.53 11.36
C HIS A 386 -9.22 -20.80 10.76
N ARG A 387 -9.84 -20.69 9.58
CA ARG A 387 -10.40 -21.88 8.87
C ARG A 387 -9.28 -22.84 8.48
N GLN A 388 -8.20 -22.35 7.92
CA GLN A 388 -7.06 -23.15 7.50
C GLN A 388 -6.42 -23.91 8.68
N LEU A 389 -6.22 -23.27 9.83
CA LEU A 389 -5.72 -23.94 11.04
C LEU A 389 -6.63 -25.09 11.49
N LYS A 390 -7.95 -24.90 11.42
CA LYS A 390 -8.92 -25.94 11.74
C LYS A 390 -8.87 -27.12 10.75
N GLU A 391 -8.81 -26.83 9.47
CA GLU A 391 -8.68 -27.84 8.40
C GLU A 391 -7.37 -28.61 8.50
N LEU A 392 -6.29 -27.94 8.87
CA LEU A 392 -4.99 -28.54 9.12
C LEU A 392 -4.95 -29.38 10.42
N GLY A 393 -5.98 -29.34 11.25
CA GLY A 393 -6.04 -30.08 12.51
C GLY A 393 -5.13 -29.54 13.61
N TRP A 394 -4.86 -28.20 13.62
CA TRP A 394 -4.12 -27.56 14.70
C TRP A 394 -4.83 -27.75 16.04
N ARG A 395 -4.09 -28.19 17.09
CA ARG A 395 -4.63 -28.51 18.43
C ARG A 395 -4.28 -27.46 19.48
N GLY A 396 -3.30 -26.60 19.22
CA GLY A 396 -2.85 -25.56 20.15
C GLY A 396 -3.81 -24.36 20.19
N ALA A 397 -3.49 -23.38 21.01
CA ALA A 397 -4.25 -22.13 21.08
C ALA A 397 -4.12 -21.33 19.77
N VAL A 398 -5.17 -20.58 19.44
CA VAL A 398 -5.18 -19.62 18.34
C VAL A 398 -5.57 -18.26 18.91
N LEU A 399 -4.72 -17.25 18.69
CA LEU A 399 -4.85 -15.90 19.21
C LEU A 399 -4.79 -14.89 18.07
N SER A 400 -5.45 -13.75 18.21
CA SER A 400 -5.27 -12.63 17.29
C SER A 400 -4.15 -11.70 17.79
N ALA A 401 -3.22 -11.36 16.91
CA ALA A 401 -2.25 -10.29 17.14
C ALA A 401 -2.78 -8.91 16.69
N CYS A 402 -3.94 -8.89 16.01
CA CYS A 402 -4.50 -7.67 15.39
C CYS A 402 -5.53 -6.96 16.30
N ARG A 403 -6.00 -7.62 17.36
CA ARG A 403 -7.10 -7.14 18.21
C ARG A 403 -6.81 -7.37 19.69
N ALA A 404 -7.38 -6.49 20.54
CA ALA A 404 -7.37 -6.71 21.98
C ALA A 404 -8.12 -8.00 22.34
N GLN A 405 -7.62 -8.75 23.32
CA GLN A 405 -8.26 -9.97 23.80
C GLN A 405 -9.67 -9.69 24.32
N GLY A 406 -10.64 -10.55 23.96
CA GLY A 406 -12.02 -10.47 24.46
C GLY A 406 -12.99 -9.59 23.67
N LYS A 407 -12.58 -8.97 22.56
CA LYS A 407 -13.54 -8.33 21.64
C LYS A 407 -14.03 -9.35 20.61
N PRO A 408 -15.38 -9.43 20.37
CA PRO A 408 -15.94 -10.33 19.37
C PRO A 408 -15.46 -9.98 17.97
N GLU A 409 -15.46 -10.95 17.08
CA GLU A 409 -15.28 -10.73 15.63
C GLU A 409 -16.31 -9.73 15.13
N ALA A 410 -15.84 -8.67 14.43
CA ALA A 410 -16.70 -7.68 13.79
C ALA A 410 -17.28 -8.21 12.47
#